data_f2bcb3c25d566280128534e4e2e33ec5
#
_entry.id   f2bcb3c25d566280128534e4e2e33ec5
#
_cell.length_a   1.000
_cell.length_b   1.000
_cell.length_c   1.000
_cell.angle_alpha   90.00
_cell.angle_beta   90.00
_cell.angle_gamma   90.00
#
_symmetry.space_group_name_H-M   'P 1'
#
loop_
_entity.id
_entity.type
_entity.pdbx_description
1 polymer ?
#
loop_
_entity_poly.entity_id
_entity_poly.type
_entity_poly.pdbx_seq_one_letter_code
_entity_poly.pdbx_strand_id
1 'polypeptide(L)'
;MTKTLIILTTEPENWVPKELDKVAQGKGFNVQTINPDTCFISLAQDPFIAHEGKRFTGADIVIPRLSEDNLDYKCAIINHLEKMDIKVLNTGKSMRIASNKVETQILLNDAGLKTPKTAVFTNEEQIDAALDAIDNKFPVIVKTLFGTHGVGVVRADSKASLVSIIQLLLKSGEQFMLQEFIEHSESARVLLLDGKVLAAVMRSIPDGDFRSNAHQGAELKEHEPSDKEIEACVKAAETLGISLAAVDYIIDGDDIILLEVNGSPGFEAMQKVIDKPIADAIIDYCLEKIGGGNEDEDETSDKEEEPTEEVEQEEPTEEKEEEPAEEKEEEPKVVEVPIHDIEGDKVVGSLTKVIIKHFNNEEPIEARVDTGANLSSIHGTDIKTTDSTIQFTFGKTRYKFHLVRDAKIKQSSISDAEERPVIRVDMVIDGITLRNVELSVTDREHMEYNILLGRKTLSAGGFLVNPAAGILDTEKEEEEEEEPASDEPSSTTNKEEE
;
A
#
# COMPACT_ATOMS: atom_id res chain seq x y z
N MET A 1 -30.57 -25.74 0.65
CA MET A 1 -29.11 -25.80 1.02
C MET A 1 -28.77 -24.52 1.76
N THR A 2 -27.91 -24.59 2.73
CA THR A 2 -27.43 -23.38 3.43
C THR A 2 -26.56 -22.57 2.47
N LYS A 3 -26.85 -21.28 2.28
CA LYS A 3 -26.10 -20.39 1.39
C LYS A 3 -24.77 -20.02 2.03
N THR A 4 -23.70 -19.95 1.25
CA THR A 4 -22.36 -19.60 1.71
C THR A 4 -22.00 -18.17 1.31
N LEU A 5 -21.66 -17.35 2.30
CA LEU A 5 -21.16 -15.99 2.11
C LEU A 5 -19.69 -15.94 2.53
N ILE A 6 -18.85 -15.31 1.71
CA ILE A 6 -17.46 -15.04 2.04
C ILE A 6 -17.27 -13.55 2.32
N ILE A 7 -16.61 -13.24 3.42
CA ILE A 7 -16.04 -11.92 3.69
C ILE A 7 -14.56 -12.00 3.35
N LEU A 8 -14.15 -11.34 2.26
CA LEU A 8 -12.76 -11.34 1.79
C LEU A 8 -12.04 -10.13 2.39
N THR A 9 -11.19 -10.34 3.40
CA THR A 9 -10.55 -9.24 4.14
C THR A 9 -9.20 -9.63 4.73
N THR A 10 -8.27 -8.69 4.79
CA THR A 10 -7.00 -8.79 5.54
C THR A 10 -7.16 -8.41 7.01
N GLU A 11 -8.30 -7.79 7.37
CA GLU A 11 -8.54 -7.25 8.71
C GLU A 11 -9.83 -7.81 9.32
N PRO A 12 -9.86 -9.14 9.62
CA PRO A 12 -11.07 -9.81 10.11
C PRO A 12 -11.53 -9.29 11.48
N GLU A 13 -10.62 -8.70 12.24
CA GLU A 13 -10.89 -8.19 13.58
C GLU A 13 -11.58 -6.82 13.60
N ASN A 14 -11.59 -6.11 12.47
CA ASN A 14 -12.25 -4.82 12.35
C ASN A 14 -13.77 -4.94 12.53
N TRP A 15 -14.39 -3.84 12.97
CA TRP A 15 -15.81 -3.82 13.33
C TRP A 15 -16.72 -4.21 12.15
N VAL A 16 -16.48 -3.69 10.93
CA VAL A 16 -17.34 -3.93 9.76
C VAL A 16 -17.37 -5.40 9.35
N PRO A 17 -16.23 -6.11 9.15
CA PRO A 17 -16.25 -7.55 8.88
C PRO A 17 -16.97 -8.35 9.96
N LYS A 18 -16.74 -8.05 11.24
CA LYS A 18 -17.40 -8.74 12.37
C LYS A 18 -18.92 -8.52 12.40
N GLU A 19 -19.37 -7.30 12.15
CA GLU A 19 -20.80 -7.02 12.14
C GLU A 19 -21.51 -7.65 10.94
N LEU A 20 -20.88 -7.63 9.74
CA LEU A 20 -21.38 -8.36 8.58
C LEU A 20 -21.44 -9.87 8.82
N ASP A 21 -20.42 -10.46 9.42
CA ASP A 21 -20.39 -11.89 9.78
C ASP A 21 -21.54 -12.24 10.72
N LYS A 22 -21.66 -11.51 11.82
CA LYS A 22 -22.70 -11.70 12.84
C LYS A 22 -24.12 -11.62 12.23
N VAL A 23 -24.38 -10.59 11.41
CA VAL A 23 -25.70 -10.40 10.77
C VAL A 23 -25.96 -11.52 9.76
N ALA A 24 -24.99 -11.88 8.93
CA ALA A 24 -25.11 -12.92 7.93
C ALA A 24 -25.39 -14.30 8.56
N GLN A 25 -24.71 -14.65 9.65
CA GLN A 25 -25.00 -15.87 10.41
C GLN A 25 -26.41 -15.83 10.99
N GLY A 26 -26.84 -14.67 11.54
CA GLY A 26 -28.20 -14.48 12.04
C GLY A 26 -29.28 -14.67 10.97
N LYS A 27 -28.98 -14.40 9.70
CA LYS A 27 -29.85 -14.60 8.55
C LYS A 27 -29.67 -15.97 7.86
N GLY A 28 -28.91 -16.88 8.46
CA GLY A 28 -28.78 -18.27 8.05
C GLY A 28 -27.72 -18.57 7.00
N PHE A 29 -26.77 -17.66 6.76
CA PHE A 29 -25.59 -17.95 5.95
C PHE A 29 -24.58 -18.84 6.71
N ASN A 30 -23.91 -19.70 5.95
CA ASN A 30 -22.61 -20.24 6.33
C ASN A 30 -21.55 -19.20 5.95
N VAL A 31 -21.00 -18.50 6.94
CA VAL A 31 -20.04 -17.42 6.70
C VAL A 31 -18.63 -17.93 6.79
N GLN A 32 -17.77 -17.53 5.83
CA GLN A 32 -16.34 -17.78 5.85
C GLN A 32 -15.60 -16.44 5.70
N THR A 33 -14.71 -16.14 6.62
CA THR A 33 -13.81 -14.98 6.49
C THR A 33 -12.47 -15.47 5.95
N ILE A 34 -12.09 -14.94 4.79
CA ILE A 34 -10.88 -15.37 4.06
C ILE A 34 -9.95 -14.18 3.91
N ASN A 35 -8.68 -14.38 4.28
CA ASN A 35 -7.63 -13.41 3.98
C ASN A 35 -7.14 -13.61 2.54
N PRO A 36 -7.33 -12.62 1.63
CA PRO A 36 -6.90 -12.75 0.24
C PRO A 36 -5.38 -12.92 0.09
N ASP A 37 -4.57 -12.43 1.03
CA ASP A 37 -3.11 -12.57 0.97
C ASP A 37 -2.64 -14.01 1.25
N THR A 38 -3.51 -14.87 1.79
CA THR A 38 -3.26 -16.31 1.96
C THR A 38 -3.78 -17.17 0.81
N CYS A 39 -4.38 -16.53 -0.21
CA CYS A 39 -4.85 -17.20 -1.41
C CYS A 39 -3.75 -17.24 -2.46
N PHE A 40 -3.82 -18.21 -3.38
CA PHE A 40 -3.10 -18.13 -4.65
C PHE A 40 -4.03 -18.49 -5.82
N ILE A 41 -3.71 -17.92 -6.98
CA ILE A 41 -4.42 -18.18 -8.25
C ILE A 41 -3.53 -19.04 -9.12
N SER A 42 -4.02 -20.21 -9.52
CA SER A 42 -3.40 -21.01 -10.58
C SER A 42 -3.93 -20.53 -11.93
N LEU A 43 -3.05 -20.17 -12.85
CA LEU A 43 -3.38 -19.72 -14.21
C LEU A 43 -3.15 -20.79 -15.27
N ALA A 44 -3.08 -22.07 -14.88
CA ALA A 44 -2.96 -23.22 -15.78
C ALA A 44 -4.23 -23.41 -16.64
N GLN A 45 -4.29 -24.48 -17.46
CA GLN A 45 -5.44 -24.78 -18.32
C GLN A 45 -6.78 -24.95 -17.56
N ASP A 46 -6.72 -25.34 -16.27
CA ASP A 46 -7.86 -25.38 -15.36
C ASP A 46 -7.57 -24.39 -14.21
N PRO A 47 -7.84 -23.09 -14.41
CA PRO A 47 -7.51 -22.06 -13.42
C PRO A 47 -8.36 -22.22 -12.16
N PHE A 48 -7.74 -21.98 -11.00
CA PHE A 48 -8.43 -22.06 -9.71
C PHE A 48 -7.80 -21.14 -8.67
N ILE A 49 -8.57 -20.85 -7.64
CA ILE A 49 -8.08 -20.22 -6.41
C ILE A 49 -7.89 -21.33 -5.37
N ALA A 50 -6.81 -21.23 -4.60
CA ALA A 50 -6.64 -22.03 -3.38
C ALA A 50 -6.40 -21.10 -2.19
N HIS A 51 -6.92 -21.52 -1.05
CA HIS A 51 -6.75 -20.89 0.24
C HIS A 51 -6.23 -21.96 1.23
N GLU A 52 -5.18 -21.65 1.99
CA GLU A 52 -4.55 -22.58 2.92
C GLU A 52 -4.22 -23.96 2.30
N GLY A 53 -3.73 -23.94 1.05
CA GLY A 53 -3.36 -25.17 0.32
C GLY A 53 -4.54 -26.01 -0.17
N LYS A 54 -5.78 -25.57 0.00
CA LYS A 54 -6.98 -26.25 -0.49
C LYS A 54 -7.61 -25.47 -1.63
N ARG A 55 -7.96 -26.17 -2.72
CA ARG A 55 -8.70 -25.60 -3.83
C ARG A 55 -10.05 -25.05 -3.32
N PHE A 56 -10.33 -23.82 -3.69
CA PHE A 56 -11.60 -23.19 -3.40
C PHE A 56 -12.71 -23.82 -4.24
N THR A 57 -13.82 -24.22 -3.64
CA THR A 57 -14.87 -24.97 -4.31
C THR A 57 -16.10 -24.15 -4.63
N GLY A 58 -16.22 -22.93 -4.12
CA GLY A 58 -17.30 -22.01 -4.44
C GLY A 58 -17.95 -21.35 -3.22
N ALA A 59 -18.73 -20.32 -3.50
CA ALA A 59 -19.61 -19.62 -2.56
C ALA A 59 -20.82 -19.10 -3.36
N ASP A 60 -21.87 -18.67 -2.66
CA ASP A 60 -23.01 -18.03 -3.33
C ASP A 60 -22.74 -16.54 -3.56
N ILE A 61 -22.06 -15.88 -2.62
CA ILE A 61 -21.69 -14.47 -2.72
C ILE A 61 -20.42 -14.15 -1.92
N VAL A 62 -19.66 -13.16 -2.39
CA VAL A 62 -18.47 -12.63 -1.73
C VAL A 62 -18.62 -11.13 -1.50
N ILE A 63 -18.32 -10.67 -0.30
CA ILE A 63 -18.21 -9.25 0.07
C ILE A 63 -16.74 -8.91 0.24
N PRO A 64 -16.10 -8.22 -0.71
CA PRO A 64 -14.73 -7.73 -0.55
C PRO A 64 -14.67 -6.57 0.45
N ARG A 65 -13.77 -6.69 1.42
CA ARG A 65 -13.41 -5.66 2.39
C ARG A 65 -11.89 -5.45 2.32
N LEU A 66 -11.45 -4.84 1.22
CA LEU A 66 -10.04 -4.80 0.86
C LEU A 66 -9.36 -3.54 1.38
N SER A 67 -8.12 -3.72 1.85
CA SER A 67 -7.12 -2.66 2.01
C SER A 67 -6.43 -2.37 0.67
N GLU A 68 -5.74 -1.24 0.57
CA GLU A 68 -5.04 -0.83 -0.66
C GLU A 68 -3.76 -1.64 -0.95
N ASP A 69 -3.19 -2.30 0.06
CA ASP A 69 -2.01 -3.14 -0.12
C ASP A 69 -2.29 -4.30 -1.08
N ASN A 70 -1.43 -4.51 -2.06
CA ASN A 70 -1.56 -5.55 -3.08
C ASN A 70 -2.93 -5.58 -3.78
N LEU A 71 -3.57 -4.42 -3.93
CA LEU A 71 -4.95 -4.33 -4.40
C LEU A 71 -5.16 -4.98 -5.77
N ASP A 72 -4.22 -4.84 -6.70
CA ASP A 72 -4.30 -5.48 -8.02
C ASP A 72 -4.41 -7.00 -7.93
N TYR A 73 -3.65 -7.61 -7.03
CA TYR A 73 -3.72 -9.05 -6.75
C TYR A 73 -5.07 -9.43 -6.14
N LYS A 74 -5.54 -8.70 -5.15
CA LYS A 74 -6.85 -8.92 -4.52
C LYS A 74 -8.01 -8.76 -5.51
N CYS A 75 -7.93 -7.76 -6.39
CA CYS A 75 -8.88 -7.60 -7.49
C CYS A 75 -8.81 -8.75 -8.50
N ALA A 76 -7.62 -9.32 -8.76
CA ALA A 76 -7.50 -10.50 -9.62
C ALA A 76 -8.19 -11.72 -9.00
N ILE A 77 -8.13 -11.91 -7.68
CA ILE A 77 -8.90 -12.94 -6.97
C ILE A 77 -10.39 -12.74 -7.19
N ILE A 78 -10.91 -11.52 -6.99
CA ILE A 78 -12.34 -11.21 -7.18
C ILE A 78 -12.75 -11.47 -8.63
N ASN A 79 -11.99 -10.99 -9.63
CA ASN A 79 -12.26 -11.23 -11.03
C ASN A 79 -12.29 -12.73 -11.38
N HIS A 80 -11.50 -13.54 -10.68
CA HIS A 80 -11.53 -14.99 -10.88
C HIS A 80 -12.77 -15.62 -10.24
N LEU A 81 -13.19 -15.14 -9.07
CA LEU A 81 -14.45 -15.57 -8.44
C LEU A 81 -15.65 -15.24 -9.32
N GLU A 82 -15.68 -14.05 -9.94
CA GLU A 82 -16.70 -13.66 -10.92
C GLU A 82 -16.77 -14.64 -12.11
N LYS A 83 -15.60 -15.10 -12.62
CA LYS A 83 -15.53 -16.11 -13.69
C LYS A 83 -16.00 -17.51 -13.25
N MET A 84 -16.09 -17.76 -11.96
CA MET A 84 -16.68 -18.98 -11.38
C MET A 84 -18.18 -18.83 -11.12
N ASP A 85 -18.84 -17.81 -11.69
CA ASP A 85 -20.25 -17.44 -11.49
C ASP A 85 -20.62 -17.12 -10.05
N ILE A 86 -19.65 -16.75 -9.22
CA ILE A 86 -19.87 -16.32 -7.84
C ILE A 86 -20.23 -14.83 -7.86
N LYS A 87 -21.33 -14.49 -7.21
CA LYS A 87 -21.72 -13.08 -7.05
C LYS A 87 -20.73 -12.34 -6.16
N VAL A 88 -20.43 -11.09 -6.50
CA VAL A 88 -19.52 -10.25 -5.71
C VAL A 88 -20.14 -8.88 -5.44
N LEU A 89 -19.79 -8.28 -4.31
CA LEU A 89 -20.25 -6.95 -3.91
C LEU A 89 -19.07 -6.19 -3.25
N ASN A 90 -18.24 -5.42 -4.01
CA ASN A 90 -18.26 -5.02 -5.42
C ASN A 90 -17.37 -5.89 -6.33
N THR A 91 -17.41 -5.62 -7.66
CA THR A 91 -16.55 -6.30 -8.64
C THR A 91 -15.08 -5.91 -8.51
N GLY A 92 -14.18 -6.81 -8.93
CA GLY A 92 -12.74 -6.49 -8.92
C GLY A 92 -12.37 -5.30 -9.82
N LYS A 93 -13.10 -5.14 -10.94
CA LYS A 93 -12.92 -4.00 -11.86
C LYS A 93 -13.31 -2.67 -11.18
N SER A 94 -14.48 -2.60 -10.57
CA SER A 94 -14.96 -1.37 -9.94
C SER A 94 -14.14 -1.00 -8.70
N MET A 95 -13.69 -1.98 -7.93
CA MET A 95 -12.79 -1.76 -6.79
C MET A 95 -11.47 -1.14 -7.23
N ARG A 96 -10.88 -1.63 -8.33
CA ARG A 96 -9.63 -1.06 -8.87
C ARG A 96 -9.81 0.37 -9.35
N ILE A 97 -10.89 0.68 -10.07
CA ILE A 97 -11.22 2.03 -10.53
C ILE A 97 -11.36 2.96 -9.34
N ALA A 98 -12.13 2.58 -8.32
CA ALA A 98 -12.37 3.39 -7.14
C ALA A 98 -11.12 3.70 -6.33
N SER A 99 -10.13 2.81 -6.32
CA SER A 99 -8.87 3.03 -5.64
C SER A 99 -7.92 3.97 -6.37
N ASN A 100 -8.06 4.11 -7.68
CA ASN A 100 -7.24 5.01 -8.49
C ASN A 100 -7.88 6.41 -8.55
N LYS A 101 -7.39 7.31 -7.69
CA LYS A 101 -7.96 8.66 -7.56
C LYS A 101 -7.95 9.46 -8.88
N VAL A 102 -6.96 9.22 -9.75
CA VAL A 102 -6.87 9.90 -11.06
C VAL A 102 -7.92 9.37 -12.02
N GLU A 103 -8.02 8.03 -12.15
CA GLU A 103 -8.99 7.39 -13.03
C GLU A 103 -10.43 7.71 -12.58
N THR A 104 -10.69 7.63 -11.28
CA THR A 104 -11.97 8.04 -10.70
C THR A 104 -12.33 9.47 -11.09
N GLN A 105 -11.41 10.42 -10.94
CA GLN A 105 -11.69 11.82 -11.25
C GLN A 105 -11.91 12.06 -12.74
N ILE A 106 -11.18 11.38 -13.62
CA ILE A 106 -11.40 11.44 -15.07
C ILE A 106 -12.83 10.97 -15.39
N LEU A 107 -13.22 9.80 -14.89
CA LEU A 107 -14.55 9.23 -15.16
C LEU A 107 -15.69 10.09 -14.62
N LEU A 108 -15.54 10.65 -13.42
CA LEU A 108 -16.56 11.54 -12.83
C LEU A 108 -16.70 12.84 -13.64
N ASN A 109 -15.59 13.42 -14.09
CA ASN A 109 -15.60 14.63 -14.92
C ASN A 109 -16.22 14.35 -16.30
N ASP A 110 -15.89 13.23 -16.95
CA ASP A 110 -16.48 12.81 -18.23
C ASP A 110 -18.01 12.59 -18.09
N ALA A 111 -18.45 12.13 -16.94
CA ALA A 111 -19.88 12.03 -16.61
C ALA A 111 -20.53 13.40 -16.32
N GLY A 112 -19.78 14.50 -16.32
CA GLY A 112 -20.28 15.84 -16.03
C GLY A 112 -20.56 16.10 -14.55
N LEU A 113 -19.96 15.33 -13.65
CA LEU A 113 -19.99 15.53 -12.20
C LEU A 113 -18.90 16.52 -11.80
N LYS A 114 -19.18 17.39 -10.84
CA LYS A 114 -18.22 18.36 -10.35
C LYS A 114 -17.26 17.74 -9.35
N THR A 115 -15.97 17.92 -9.59
CA THR A 115 -14.87 17.55 -8.69
C THR A 115 -13.95 18.75 -8.49
N PRO A 116 -13.10 18.81 -7.47
CA PRO A 116 -12.10 19.85 -7.35
C PRO A 116 -11.18 19.89 -8.58
N LYS A 117 -10.81 21.06 -9.05
CA LYS A 117 -9.82 21.20 -10.14
C LYS A 117 -8.53 20.50 -9.74
N THR A 118 -8.03 19.64 -10.62
CA THR A 118 -6.92 18.75 -10.31
C THR A 118 -5.92 18.74 -11.44
N ALA A 119 -4.64 18.76 -11.08
CA ALA A 119 -3.53 18.55 -11.99
C ALA A 119 -2.69 17.35 -11.50
N VAL A 120 -2.24 16.52 -12.43
CA VAL A 120 -1.36 15.37 -12.17
C VAL A 120 -0.09 15.54 -12.98
N PHE A 121 1.05 15.41 -12.33
CA PHE A 121 2.35 15.60 -12.98
C PHE A 121 3.44 14.81 -12.25
N THR A 122 4.58 14.63 -12.93
CA THR A 122 5.67 13.75 -12.45
C THR A 122 7.02 14.46 -12.34
N ASN A 123 7.04 15.78 -12.54
CA ASN A 123 8.26 16.56 -12.68
C ASN A 123 8.08 17.94 -12.03
N GLU A 124 9.08 18.40 -11.29
CA GLU A 124 9.08 19.70 -10.59
C GLU A 124 8.90 20.88 -11.56
N GLU A 125 9.43 20.79 -12.79
CA GLU A 125 9.32 21.84 -13.80
C GLU A 125 7.86 22.10 -14.24
N GLN A 126 6.93 21.17 -13.95
CA GLN A 126 5.52 21.28 -14.29
C GLN A 126 4.67 21.99 -13.22
N ILE A 127 5.25 22.36 -12.08
CA ILE A 127 4.52 22.97 -10.95
C ILE A 127 3.76 24.23 -11.37
N ASP A 128 4.37 25.12 -12.17
CA ASP A 128 3.74 26.37 -12.57
C ASP A 128 2.55 26.10 -13.51
N ALA A 129 2.71 25.21 -14.48
CA ALA A 129 1.63 24.82 -15.37
C ALA A 129 0.49 24.11 -14.62
N ALA A 130 0.83 23.29 -13.63
CA ALA A 130 -0.15 22.60 -12.78
C ALA A 130 -0.93 23.58 -11.88
N LEU A 131 -0.25 24.58 -11.32
CA LEU A 131 -0.90 25.65 -10.56
C LEU A 131 -1.85 26.49 -11.44
N ASP A 132 -1.42 26.84 -12.67
CA ASP A 132 -2.27 27.59 -13.59
C ASP A 132 -3.53 26.80 -13.99
N ALA A 133 -3.42 25.46 -14.11
CA ALA A 133 -4.55 24.57 -14.41
C ALA A 133 -5.61 24.53 -13.28
N ILE A 134 -5.23 24.89 -12.04
CA ILE A 134 -6.12 24.94 -10.88
C ILE A 134 -6.34 26.38 -10.35
N ASP A 135 -6.27 27.37 -11.25
CA ASP A 135 -6.47 28.80 -11.00
C ASP A 135 -5.38 29.49 -10.15
N ASN A 136 -4.28 28.83 -9.86
CA ASN A 136 -3.11 29.40 -9.15
C ASN A 136 -3.47 30.12 -7.83
N LYS A 137 -4.45 29.57 -7.08
CA LYS A 137 -4.92 30.11 -5.80
C LYS A 137 -4.44 29.26 -4.65
N PHE A 138 -3.77 29.86 -3.68
CA PHE A 138 -3.41 29.20 -2.43
C PHE A 138 -4.48 29.45 -1.34
N PRO A 139 -4.64 28.48 -0.41
CA PRO A 139 -3.92 27.23 -0.30
C PRO A 139 -4.32 26.20 -1.38
N VAL A 140 -3.46 25.20 -1.60
CA VAL A 140 -3.73 24.06 -2.47
C VAL A 140 -3.55 22.76 -1.71
N ILE A 141 -4.14 21.68 -2.22
CA ILE A 141 -4.05 20.34 -1.62
C ILE A 141 -3.17 19.45 -2.50
N VAL A 142 -2.22 18.78 -1.87
CA VAL A 142 -1.45 17.68 -2.47
C VAL A 142 -1.94 16.38 -1.88
N LYS A 143 -2.32 15.42 -2.73
CA LYS A 143 -2.74 14.07 -2.31
C LYS A 143 -1.85 13.02 -2.95
N THR A 144 -1.39 12.03 -2.19
CA THR A 144 -0.83 10.81 -2.79
C THR A 144 -1.93 10.03 -3.49
N LEU A 145 -1.61 9.34 -4.59
CA LEU A 145 -2.61 8.56 -5.34
C LEU A 145 -3.10 7.36 -4.54
N PHE A 146 -2.25 6.81 -3.71
CA PHE A 146 -2.56 5.71 -2.80
C PHE A 146 -2.50 6.23 -1.36
N GLY A 147 -3.37 5.74 -0.50
CA GLY A 147 -3.47 6.13 0.91
C GLY A 147 -4.91 6.33 1.36
N THR A 148 -5.25 5.76 2.51
CA THR A 148 -6.58 5.82 3.13
C THR A 148 -6.56 6.71 4.38
N HIS A 149 -7.74 7.05 4.90
CA HIS A 149 -7.94 7.76 6.17
C HIS A 149 -7.29 9.16 6.25
N GLY A 150 -7.05 9.81 5.10
CA GLY A 150 -6.42 11.15 5.05
C GLY A 150 -4.91 11.13 5.25
N VAL A 151 -4.28 9.96 5.28
CA VAL A 151 -2.83 9.82 5.18
C VAL A 151 -2.40 10.19 3.77
N GLY A 152 -1.35 11.02 3.62
CA GLY A 152 -0.91 11.49 2.29
C GLY A 152 -1.69 12.69 1.74
N VAL A 153 -2.54 13.35 2.54
CA VAL A 153 -3.20 14.61 2.17
C VAL A 153 -2.53 15.78 2.90
N VAL A 154 -1.93 16.69 2.14
CA VAL A 154 -1.16 17.81 2.68
C VAL A 154 -1.67 19.11 2.08
N ARG A 155 -1.87 20.13 2.92
CA ARG A 155 -2.20 21.50 2.51
C ARG A 155 -0.93 22.32 2.35
N ALA A 156 -0.79 22.97 1.22
CA ALA A 156 0.28 23.92 0.95
C ALA A 156 -0.29 25.34 0.90
N ASP A 157 0.19 26.22 1.80
CA ASP A 157 -0.30 27.59 1.91
C ASP A 157 0.46 28.58 1.02
N SER A 158 1.53 28.12 0.36
CA SER A 158 2.35 28.93 -0.55
C SER A 158 3.07 28.08 -1.58
N LYS A 159 3.53 28.72 -2.67
CA LYS A 159 4.36 28.04 -3.68
C LYS A 159 5.64 27.45 -3.08
N ALA A 160 6.27 28.11 -2.12
CA ALA A 160 7.48 27.60 -1.48
C ALA A 160 7.23 26.30 -0.69
N SER A 161 6.13 26.24 0.07
CA SER A 161 5.73 25.02 0.78
C SER A 161 5.33 23.91 -0.20
N LEU A 162 4.61 24.24 -1.28
CA LEU A 162 4.25 23.30 -2.34
C LEU A 162 5.49 22.66 -2.98
N VAL A 163 6.47 23.48 -3.40
CA VAL A 163 7.72 22.97 -4.00
C VAL A 163 8.42 22.01 -3.06
N SER A 164 8.52 22.33 -1.78
CA SER A 164 9.16 21.46 -0.78
C SER A 164 8.43 20.11 -0.63
N ILE A 165 7.08 20.12 -0.63
CA ILE A 165 6.25 18.90 -0.56
C ILE A 165 6.45 18.06 -1.82
N ILE A 166 6.38 18.67 -3.01
CA ILE A 166 6.55 17.98 -4.28
C ILE A 166 7.94 17.35 -4.41
N GLN A 167 9.01 18.09 -4.03
CA GLN A 167 10.37 17.56 -4.03
C GLN A 167 10.51 16.33 -3.11
N LEU A 168 9.87 16.36 -1.95
CA LEU A 168 9.85 15.21 -1.03
C LEU A 168 9.15 14.00 -1.68
N LEU A 169 7.96 14.19 -2.26
CA LEU A 169 7.19 13.11 -2.89
C LEU A 169 7.92 12.54 -4.12
N LEU A 170 8.47 13.39 -4.98
CA LEU A 170 9.28 12.96 -6.13
C LEU A 170 10.52 12.18 -5.70
N LYS A 171 11.18 12.60 -4.60
CA LYS A 171 12.35 11.89 -4.06
C LYS A 171 11.99 10.52 -3.49
N SER A 172 10.82 10.37 -2.88
CA SER A 172 10.33 9.09 -2.36
C SER A 172 9.75 8.18 -3.45
N GLY A 173 9.56 8.67 -4.68
CA GLY A 173 8.93 7.93 -5.77
C GLY A 173 7.42 7.81 -5.64
N GLU A 174 6.80 8.63 -4.78
CA GLU A 174 5.37 8.65 -4.58
C GLU A 174 4.65 9.34 -5.74
N GLN A 175 3.55 8.75 -6.17
CA GLN A 175 2.65 9.38 -7.13
C GLN A 175 1.66 10.28 -6.40
N PHE A 176 1.37 11.44 -6.95
CA PHE A 176 0.53 12.45 -6.32
C PHE A 176 -0.29 13.24 -7.33
N MET A 177 -1.28 13.94 -6.82
CA MET A 177 -2.07 14.94 -7.53
C MET A 177 -2.07 16.27 -6.75
N LEU A 178 -2.19 17.37 -7.49
CA LEU A 178 -2.40 18.72 -6.97
C LEU A 178 -3.86 19.09 -7.19
N GLN A 179 -4.55 19.56 -6.13
CA GLN A 179 -5.95 20.00 -6.21
C GLN A 179 -6.12 21.40 -5.67
N GLU A 180 -7.11 22.13 -6.19
CA GLU A 180 -7.59 23.35 -5.56
C GLU A 180 -8.11 23.04 -4.13
N PHE A 181 -7.94 23.98 -3.24
CA PHE A 181 -8.56 23.92 -1.92
C PHE A 181 -9.90 24.67 -1.99
N ILE A 182 -10.97 23.95 -1.66
CA ILE A 182 -12.31 24.55 -1.53
C ILE A 182 -12.57 24.70 -0.06
N GLU A 183 -12.76 25.96 0.38
CA GLU A 183 -13.01 26.25 1.79
C GLU A 183 -14.41 25.78 2.19
N HIS A 184 -14.48 24.95 3.21
CA HIS A 184 -15.72 24.39 3.72
C HIS A 184 -15.58 24.10 5.22
N SER A 185 -16.68 24.12 5.95
CA SER A 185 -16.75 23.79 7.38
C SER A 185 -17.27 22.38 7.65
N GLU A 186 -17.95 21.80 6.68
CA GLU A 186 -18.59 20.49 6.78
C GLU A 186 -18.46 19.75 5.45
N SER A 187 -18.43 18.43 5.50
CA SER A 187 -18.53 17.56 4.33
C SER A 187 -19.58 16.48 4.57
N ALA A 188 -20.27 16.08 3.53
CA ALA A 188 -21.23 14.99 3.59
C ALA A 188 -20.60 13.67 3.16
N ARG A 189 -21.07 12.58 3.76
CA ARG A 189 -20.82 11.21 3.29
C ARG A 189 -22.15 10.50 3.14
N VAL A 190 -22.41 10.00 1.92
CA VAL A 190 -23.59 9.19 1.61
C VAL A 190 -23.13 7.76 1.35
N LEU A 191 -23.74 6.81 2.04
CA LEU A 191 -23.57 5.37 1.80
C LEU A 191 -24.69 4.88 0.90
N LEU A 192 -24.32 4.34 -0.26
CA LEU A 192 -25.20 3.81 -1.27
C LEU A 192 -25.12 2.29 -1.35
N LEU A 193 -26.24 1.65 -1.65
CA LEU A 193 -26.30 0.26 -2.05
C LEU A 193 -27.23 0.14 -3.24
N ASP A 194 -26.67 -0.25 -4.38
CA ASP A 194 -27.39 -0.44 -5.65
C ASP A 194 -28.28 0.78 -6.01
N GLY A 195 -27.67 1.95 -6.01
CA GLY A 195 -28.33 3.23 -6.31
C GLY A 195 -29.27 3.77 -5.21
N LYS A 196 -29.41 3.08 -4.09
CA LYS A 196 -30.27 3.52 -2.97
C LYS A 196 -29.45 4.04 -1.81
N VAL A 197 -29.89 5.15 -1.20
CA VAL A 197 -29.26 5.69 0.01
C VAL A 197 -29.57 4.78 1.20
N LEU A 198 -28.54 4.17 1.78
CA LEU A 198 -28.65 3.43 3.04
C LEU A 198 -28.55 4.37 4.23
N ALA A 199 -27.60 5.29 4.20
CA ALA A 199 -27.26 6.18 5.30
C ALA A 199 -26.58 7.43 4.76
N ALA A 200 -26.74 8.56 5.44
CA ALA A 200 -25.99 9.77 5.15
C ALA A 200 -25.65 10.54 6.42
N VAL A 201 -24.46 11.11 6.47
CA VAL A 201 -23.97 11.92 7.59
C VAL A 201 -23.29 13.18 7.09
N MET A 202 -23.43 14.24 7.87
CA MET A 202 -22.59 15.42 7.78
C MET A 202 -21.46 15.32 8.79
N ARG A 203 -20.26 15.69 8.36
CA ARG A 203 -19.01 15.64 9.16
C ARG A 203 -18.48 17.05 9.29
N SER A 204 -18.31 17.53 10.52
CA SER A 204 -17.65 18.81 10.80
C SER A 204 -16.13 18.69 10.61
N ILE A 205 -15.50 19.82 10.29
CA ILE A 205 -14.03 19.89 10.30
C ILE A 205 -13.60 20.30 11.72
N PRO A 206 -12.71 19.53 12.37
CA PRO A 206 -12.18 19.91 13.68
C PRO A 206 -11.38 21.22 13.62
N ASP A 207 -11.41 22.01 14.72
CA ASP A 207 -10.63 23.23 14.82
C ASP A 207 -9.14 22.97 14.60
N GLY A 208 -8.54 23.70 13.65
CA GLY A 208 -7.12 23.58 13.32
C GLY A 208 -6.78 22.51 12.29
N ASP A 209 -7.76 21.76 11.78
CA ASP A 209 -7.60 20.86 10.64
C ASP A 209 -8.34 21.43 9.40
N PHE A 210 -8.10 20.84 8.26
CA PHE A 210 -8.83 21.09 7.00
C PHE A 210 -9.53 19.83 6.47
N ARG A 211 -9.38 18.72 7.20
CA ARG A 211 -9.92 17.39 6.84
C ARG A 211 -11.11 17.07 7.74
N SER A 212 -12.14 16.46 7.17
CA SER A 212 -13.37 16.06 7.86
C SER A 212 -13.44 14.55 8.17
N ASN A 213 -12.27 13.89 8.36
CA ASN A 213 -12.25 12.46 8.61
C ASN A 213 -12.66 12.11 10.05
N ALA A 214 -13.62 11.16 10.21
CA ALA A 214 -14.10 10.73 11.53
C ALA A 214 -12.98 10.19 12.44
N HIS A 215 -11.95 9.56 11.88
CA HIS A 215 -10.78 9.08 12.64
C HIS A 215 -9.92 10.21 13.24
N GLN A 216 -10.15 11.46 12.82
CA GLN A 216 -9.43 12.64 13.29
C GLN A 216 -10.29 13.52 14.22
N GLY A 217 -11.42 12.98 14.72
CA GLY A 217 -12.25 13.66 15.69
C GLY A 217 -13.39 14.52 15.11
N ALA A 218 -13.72 14.35 13.82
CA ALA A 218 -14.88 15.01 13.23
C ALA A 218 -16.18 14.57 13.95
N GLU A 219 -17.02 15.52 14.29
CA GLU A 219 -18.36 15.22 14.76
C GLU A 219 -19.25 14.80 13.58
N LEU A 220 -20.02 13.74 13.79
CA LEU A 220 -20.97 13.23 12.81
C LEU A 220 -22.39 13.56 13.25
N LYS A 221 -23.21 14.00 12.28
CA LYS A 221 -24.65 14.19 12.44
C LYS A 221 -25.38 13.46 11.32
N GLU A 222 -26.53 12.87 11.62
CA GLU A 222 -27.39 12.34 10.55
C GLU A 222 -27.72 13.46 9.55
N HIS A 223 -27.68 13.13 8.27
CA HIS A 223 -27.96 14.05 7.17
C HIS A 223 -29.10 13.48 6.31
N GLU A 224 -30.02 14.35 5.92
CA GLU A 224 -31.07 14.04 4.94
C GLU A 224 -30.64 14.69 3.60
N PRO A 225 -30.01 13.92 2.67
CA PRO A 225 -29.53 14.49 1.43
C PRO A 225 -30.70 14.89 0.53
N SER A 226 -30.58 16.03 -0.13
CA SER A 226 -31.54 16.50 -1.15
C SER A 226 -31.50 15.61 -2.39
N ASP A 227 -32.54 15.70 -3.21
CA ASP A 227 -32.63 14.94 -4.48
C ASP A 227 -31.41 15.18 -5.37
N LYS A 228 -30.88 16.41 -5.40
CA LYS A 228 -29.67 16.77 -6.17
C LYS A 228 -28.40 16.09 -5.64
N GLU A 229 -28.26 15.99 -4.32
CA GLU A 229 -27.14 15.28 -3.69
C GLU A 229 -27.23 13.78 -3.97
N ILE A 230 -28.45 13.22 -3.86
CA ILE A 230 -28.70 11.80 -4.16
C ILE A 230 -28.40 11.50 -5.63
N GLU A 231 -28.90 12.31 -6.56
CA GLU A 231 -28.63 12.17 -8.00
C GLU A 231 -27.13 12.19 -8.31
N ALA A 232 -26.40 13.14 -7.74
CA ALA A 232 -24.95 13.24 -7.93
C ALA A 232 -24.21 12.01 -7.38
N CYS A 233 -24.56 11.55 -6.18
CA CYS A 233 -23.94 10.39 -5.54
C CYS A 233 -24.28 9.07 -6.28
N VAL A 234 -25.51 8.87 -6.69
CA VAL A 234 -25.94 7.69 -7.46
C VAL A 234 -25.22 7.66 -8.79
N LYS A 235 -25.23 8.78 -9.54
CA LYS A 235 -24.52 8.88 -10.82
C LYS A 235 -23.02 8.61 -10.68
N ALA A 236 -22.39 9.06 -9.57
CA ALA A 236 -20.99 8.78 -9.31
C ALA A 236 -20.75 7.27 -9.11
N ALA A 237 -21.55 6.60 -8.29
CA ALA A 237 -21.45 5.17 -8.04
C ALA A 237 -21.68 4.33 -9.31
N GLU A 238 -22.68 4.68 -10.12
CA GLU A 238 -23.00 4.05 -11.40
C GLU A 238 -21.86 4.22 -12.41
N THR A 239 -21.32 5.45 -12.53
CA THR A 239 -20.18 5.75 -13.42
C THR A 239 -18.96 4.86 -13.13
N LEU A 240 -18.69 4.56 -11.86
CA LEU A 240 -17.59 3.69 -11.43
C LEU A 240 -17.98 2.21 -11.36
N GLY A 241 -19.26 1.86 -11.57
CA GLY A 241 -19.78 0.51 -11.49
C GLY A 241 -19.74 -0.07 -10.07
N ILE A 242 -19.97 0.76 -9.04
CA ILE A 242 -19.88 0.38 -7.62
C ILE A 242 -21.29 0.26 -7.05
N SER A 243 -21.67 -0.94 -6.59
CA SER A 243 -22.97 -1.16 -5.95
C SER A 243 -22.98 -0.74 -4.48
N LEU A 244 -21.94 -1.07 -3.69
CA LEU A 244 -21.77 -0.60 -2.31
C LEU A 244 -20.72 0.50 -2.29
N ALA A 245 -21.15 1.75 -2.19
CA ALA A 245 -20.29 2.92 -2.28
C ALA A 245 -20.47 3.87 -1.11
N ALA A 246 -19.38 4.49 -0.63
CA ALA A 246 -19.50 5.75 0.11
C ALA A 246 -19.00 6.89 -0.76
N VAL A 247 -19.82 7.90 -0.93
CA VAL A 247 -19.51 9.12 -1.70
C VAL A 247 -19.31 10.27 -0.72
N ASP A 248 -18.12 10.87 -0.76
CA ASP A 248 -17.78 12.05 0.02
C ASP A 248 -17.86 13.29 -0.86
N TYR A 249 -18.55 14.31 -0.40
CA TYR A 249 -18.72 15.56 -1.13
C TYR A 249 -18.85 16.76 -0.20
N ILE A 250 -18.68 17.93 -0.77
CA ILE A 250 -19.00 19.22 -0.14
C ILE A 250 -20.08 19.93 -0.93
N ILE A 251 -20.80 20.81 -0.26
CA ILE A 251 -21.81 21.69 -0.84
C ILE A 251 -21.20 23.09 -0.93
N ASP A 252 -21.03 23.60 -2.14
CA ASP A 252 -20.54 24.95 -2.40
C ASP A 252 -21.62 25.74 -3.16
N GLY A 253 -22.37 26.54 -2.43
CA GLY A 253 -23.57 27.20 -2.95
C GLY A 253 -24.61 26.20 -3.44
N ASP A 254 -24.89 26.19 -4.75
CA ASP A 254 -25.79 25.24 -5.39
C ASP A 254 -25.06 24.00 -5.93
N ASP A 255 -23.75 23.93 -5.79
CA ASP A 255 -22.94 22.88 -6.39
C ASP A 255 -22.63 21.74 -5.41
N ILE A 256 -22.73 20.52 -5.89
CA ILE A 256 -22.25 19.32 -5.21
C ILE A 256 -20.88 18.97 -5.78
N ILE A 257 -19.83 19.08 -4.97
CA ILE A 257 -18.47 18.84 -5.40
C ILE A 257 -17.98 17.53 -4.79
N LEU A 258 -17.80 16.51 -5.62
CA LEU A 258 -17.39 15.17 -5.20
C LEU A 258 -15.91 15.15 -4.84
N LEU A 259 -15.59 14.68 -3.65
CA LEU A 259 -14.22 14.57 -3.15
C LEU A 259 -13.62 13.18 -3.36
N GLU A 260 -14.43 12.14 -3.10
CA GLU A 260 -13.98 10.75 -3.13
C GLU A 260 -15.19 9.80 -3.27
N VAL A 261 -14.98 8.67 -3.97
CA VAL A 261 -15.92 7.53 -4.01
C VAL A 261 -15.17 6.29 -3.54
N ASN A 262 -15.66 5.68 -2.46
CA ASN A 262 -15.00 4.54 -1.82
C ASN A 262 -15.80 3.25 -2.03
N GLY A 263 -15.18 2.23 -2.67
CA GLY A 263 -15.80 0.94 -2.98
C GLY A 263 -15.71 -0.10 -1.85
N SER A 264 -14.99 0.20 -0.76
CA SER A 264 -14.93 -0.64 0.45
C SER A 264 -15.19 0.20 1.70
N PRO A 265 -16.38 0.84 1.80
CA PRO A 265 -16.63 1.87 2.80
C PRO A 265 -16.73 1.30 4.22
N GLY A 266 -16.01 1.94 5.18
CA GLY A 266 -16.30 1.78 6.60
C GLY A 266 -17.57 2.53 6.97
N PHE A 267 -18.46 1.92 7.76
CA PHE A 267 -19.71 2.53 8.21
C PHE A 267 -19.94 2.46 9.73
N GLU A 268 -18.93 2.03 10.50
CA GLU A 268 -19.01 1.96 11.97
C GLU A 268 -19.40 3.30 12.61
N ALA A 269 -18.75 4.39 12.17
CA ALA A 269 -19.01 5.72 12.72
C ALA A 269 -20.43 6.22 12.35
N MET A 270 -20.92 5.89 11.15
CA MET A 270 -22.26 6.21 10.72
C MET A 270 -23.31 5.43 11.53
N GLN A 271 -23.06 4.14 11.79
CA GLN A 271 -23.96 3.31 12.59
C GLN A 271 -24.16 3.82 14.02
N LYS A 272 -23.18 4.58 14.57
CA LYS A 272 -23.30 5.16 15.93
C LYS A 272 -24.27 6.34 16.02
N VAL A 273 -24.54 7.00 14.89
CA VAL A 273 -25.40 8.22 14.84
C VAL A 273 -26.70 8.01 14.06
N ILE A 274 -26.82 6.90 13.34
CA ILE A 274 -27.99 6.58 12.50
C ILE A 274 -28.67 5.34 13.08
N ASP A 275 -29.97 5.46 13.35
CA ASP A 275 -30.80 4.36 13.88
C ASP A 275 -31.35 3.47 12.75
N LYS A 276 -30.49 3.10 11.79
CA LYS A 276 -30.82 2.16 10.71
C LYS A 276 -29.79 1.02 10.73
N PRO A 277 -30.22 -0.25 10.66
CA PRO A 277 -29.29 -1.38 10.67
C PRO A 277 -28.60 -1.55 9.31
N ILE A 278 -27.48 -0.85 9.11
CA ILE A 278 -26.76 -0.80 7.82
C ILE A 278 -26.30 -2.20 7.37
N ALA A 279 -25.70 -2.98 8.29
CA ALA A 279 -25.24 -4.33 7.98
C ALA A 279 -26.39 -5.26 7.56
N ASP A 280 -27.56 -5.13 8.19
CA ASP A 280 -28.78 -5.89 7.84
C ASP A 280 -29.20 -5.63 6.41
N ALA A 281 -29.24 -4.35 5.99
CA ALA A 281 -29.61 -3.98 4.63
C ALA A 281 -28.63 -4.53 3.59
N ILE A 282 -27.32 -4.53 3.89
CA ILE A 282 -26.30 -5.12 3.01
C ILE A 282 -26.50 -6.63 2.87
N ILE A 283 -26.76 -7.34 3.96
CA ILE A 283 -26.94 -8.80 3.93
C ILE A 283 -28.29 -9.17 3.28
N ASP A 284 -29.36 -8.36 3.47
CA ASP A 284 -30.64 -8.57 2.76
C ASP A 284 -30.47 -8.43 1.25
N TYR A 285 -29.74 -7.41 0.80
CA TYR A 285 -29.37 -7.28 -0.61
C TYR A 285 -28.59 -8.50 -1.13
N CYS A 286 -27.65 -9.03 -0.34
CA CYS A 286 -26.95 -10.25 -0.70
C CYS A 286 -27.92 -11.43 -0.87
N LEU A 287 -28.92 -11.58 0.00
CA LEU A 287 -29.95 -12.61 -0.12
C LEU A 287 -30.79 -12.45 -1.38
N GLU A 288 -31.17 -11.22 -1.73
CA GLU A 288 -31.92 -10.91 -2.96
C GLU A 288 -31.13 -11.28 -4.20
N LYS A 289 -29.83 -10.87 -4.26
CA LYS A 289 -28.95 -11.17 -5.41
C LYS A 289 -28.70 -12.65 -5.66
N ILE A 290 -28.71 -13.48 -4.64
CA ILE A 290 -28.55 -14.94 -4.78
C ILE A 290 -29.88 -15.70 -4.84
N GLY A 291 -31.03 -15.04 -4.54
CA GLY A 291 -32.38 -15.59 -4.65
C GLY A 291 -33.07 -15.30 -5.98
N GLY A 292 -32.63 -14.25 -6.69
CA GLY A 292 -33.26 -13.73 -7.90
C GLY A 292 -32.89 -14.42 -9.22
N GLY A 293 -32.44 -15.66 -9.18
CA GLY A 293 -32.07 -16.42 -10.38
C GLY A 293 -33.25 -17.06 -11.13
N ASN A 294 -34.42 -16.37 -11.28
CA ASN A 294 -35.49 -16.74 -12.22
C ASN A 294 -36.51 -15.62 -12.30
N GLU A 295 -36.23 -14.57 -13.05
CA GLU A 295 -37.21 -13.70 -13.70
C GLU A 295 -36.44 -12.53 -14.31
N ASP A 296 -36.41 -12.54 -15.63
CA ASP A 296 -36.20 -11.48 -16.63
C ASP A 296 -35.13 -11.84 -17.68
N GLU A 297 -35.41 -12.97 -18.39
CA GLU A 297 -35.09 -13.09 -19.80
C GLU A 297 -36.40 -13.05 -20.56
N ASP A 298 -36.91 -11.89 -20.87
CA ASP A 298 -37.63 -11.63 -22.14
C ASP A 298 -37.91 -10.11 -22.22
N GLU A 299 -37.26 -9.44 -23.11
CA GLU A 299 -37.79 -8.55 -24.11
C GLU A 299 -36.70 -7.75 -24.83
N THR A 300 -36.65 -8.11 -26.08
CA THR A 300 -36.38 -7.35 -27.30
C THR A 300 -34.94 -7.00 -27.63
N SER A 301 -34.38 -7.98 -28.32
CA SER A 301 -33.35 -7.73 -29.33
C SER A 301 -34.01 -7.13 -30.58
N ASP A 302 -33.62 -5.96 -31.00
CA ASP A 302 -33.68 -5.60 -32.40
C ASP A 302 -32.26 -5.59 -32.95
N LYS A 303 -32.10 -6.49 -33.91
CA LYS A 303 -30.88 -6.67 -34.71
C LYS A 303 -30.78 -5.54 -35.73
N GLU A 304 -29.65 -4.87 -35.77
CA GLU A 304 -29.10 -4.34 -37.02
C GLU A 304 -27.81 -5.06 -37.36
N GLU A 305 -27.88 -5.82 -38.46
CA GLU A 305 -26.74 -6.49 -39.09
C GLU A 305 -25.96 -5.43 -39.89
N GLU A 306 -24.67 -5.27 -39.62
CA GLU A 306 -23.73 -4.70 -40.58
C GLU A 306 -22.79 -5.79 -41.12
N PRO A 307 -22.40 -5.69 -42.40
CA PRO A 307 -21.86 -6.82 -43.16
C PRO A 307 -20.39 -7.06 -42.89
N THR A 308 -20.06 -8.34 -42.74
CA THR A 308 -18.68 -8.87 -42.73
C THR A 308 -18.02 -8.71 -44.08
N GLU A 309 -16.92 -7.98 -44.17
CA GLU A 309 -15.95 -8.09 -45.25
C GLU A 309 -14.99 -9.25 -44.95
N GLU A 310 -15.00 -10.23 -45.86
CA GLU A 310 -14.02 -11.31 -45.91
C GLU A 310 -12.66 -10.75 -46.36
N VAL A 311 -11.63 -10.91 -45.53
CA VAL A 311 -10.24 -10.71 -45.92
C VAL A 311 -9.61 -12.08 -46.13
N GLU A 312 -9.33 -12.41 -47.38
CA GLU A 312 -8.54 -13.60 -47.77
C GLU A 312 -7.14 -13.58 -47.10
N GLN A 313 -6.82 -14.68 -46.46
CA GLN A 313 -5.47 -14.95 -45.96
C GLN A 313 -4.64 -15.58 -47.07
N GLU A 314 -3.60 -14.90 -47.53
CA GLU A 314 -2.49 -15.52 -48.27
C GLU A 314 -1.51 -16.14 -47.27
N GLU A 315 -1.23 -17.43 -47.44
CA GLU A 315 -0.17 -18.16 -46.76
C GLU A 315 1.20 -17.75 -47.32
N PRO A 316 2.22 -17.50 -46.47
CA PRO A 316 3.59 -17.46 -46.93
C PRO A 316 4.27 -18.84 -46.79
N THR A 317 4.87 -19.24 -47.87
CA THR A 317 5.73 -20.40 -48.09
C THR A 317 6.89 -20.52 -47.11
N GLU A 318 7.12 -21.76 -46.67
CA GLU A 318 8.27 -22.19 -45.86
C GLU A 318 9.62 -22.00 -46.61
N GLU A 319 10.52 -21.24 -46.02
CA GLU A 319 11.96 -21.42 -46.25
C GLU A 319 12.63 -21.98 -45.00
N LYS A 320 13.28 -23.17 -45.20
CA LYS A 320 14.07 -23.84 -44.19
C LYS A 320 15.42 -23.14 -44.07
N GLU A 321 15.72 -22.59 -42.90
CA GLU A 321 17.08 -22.27 -42.48
C GLU A 321 17.50 -23.17 -41.31
N GLU A 322 18.75 -23.66 -41.42
CA GLU A 322 19.38 -24.61 -40.50
C GLU A 322 19.66 -24.01 -39.13
N GLU A 323 19.34 -24.75 -38.06
CA GLU A 323 19.64 -24.41 -36.68
C GLU A 323 21.14 -24.50 -36.36
N PRO A 324 21.72 -23.54 -35.64
CA PRO A 324 22.93 -23.77 -34.88
C PRO A 324 22.57 -24.21 -33.45
N ALA A 325 23.32 -25.20 -32.97
CA ALA A 325 23.19 -25.85 -31.68
C ALA A 325 23.08 -24.88 -30.48
N GLU A 326 21.99 -25.01 -29.74
CA GLU A 326 21.78 -24.30 -28.48
C GLU A 326 22.64 -24.90 -27.35
N GLU A 327 23.57 -24.10 -26.84
CA GLU A 327 24.06 -24.24 -25.47
C GLU A 327 22.96 -23.82 -24.51
N LYS A 328 22.49 -24.74 -23.66
CA LYS A 328 21.50 -24.51 -22.63
C LYS A 328 22.06 -23.57 -21.57
N GLU A 329 21.74 -22.30 -21.65
CA GLU A 329 21.79 -21.41 -20.48
C GLU A 329 20.66 -21.77 -19.51
N GLU A 330 21.04 -22.25 -18.32
CA GLU A 330 20.09 -22.42 -17.23
C GLU A 330 19.56 -21.04 -16.82
N GLU A 331 18.26 -20.81 -16.96
CA GLU A 331 17.57 -19.62 -16.44
C GLU A 331 17.80 -19.50 -14.93
N PRO A 332 18.09 -18.31 -14.41
CA PRO A 332 18.25 -18.10 -12.97
C PRO A 332 16.93 -18.34 -12.28
N LYS A 333 16.85 -19.42 -11.48
CA LYS A 333 15.71 -19.69 -10.61
C LYS A 333 15.48 -18.48 -9.70
N VAL A 334 14.35 -17.83 -9.90
CA VAL A 334 13.80 -16.87 -8.94
C VAL A 334 13.52 -17.65 -7.66
N VAL A 335 14.37 -17.49 -6.66
CA VAL A 335 14.11 -18.06 -5.32
C VAL A 335 13.21 -17.05 -4.61
N GLU A 336 11.94 -17.39 -4.49
CA GLU A 336 11.00 -16.70 -3.61
C GLU A 336 11.58 -16.70 -2.20
N VAL A 337 11.67 -15.50 -1.59
CA VAL A 337 12.01 -15.35 -0.18
C VAL A 337 10.77 -15.78 0.60
N PRO A 338 10.79 -16.87 1.39
CA PRO A 338 9.65 -17.23 2.20
C PRO A 338 9.40 -16.12 3.22
N ILE A 339 8.19 -15.58 3.22
CA ILE A 339 7.67 -14.74 4.30
C ILE A 339 7.55 -15.69 5.50
N HIS A 340 8.42 -15.54 6.47
CA HIS A 340 8.30 -16.27 7.72
C HIS A 340 7.20 -15.63 8.57
N ASP A 341 6.40 -16.49 9.22
CA ASP A 341 5.43 -16.10 10.23
C ASP A 341 6.10 -15.20 11.27
N ILE A 342 5.63 -13.96 11.35
CA ILE A 342 6.11 -12.98 12.32
C ILE A 342 5.41 -13.26 13.62
N GLU A 343 5.93 -14.19 14.42
CA GLU A 343 5.63 -14.26 15.84
C GLU A 343 6.53 -13.25 16.58
N GLY A 344 5.96 -12.09 16.90
CA GLY A 344 6.58 -11.01 17.64
C GLY A 344 7.22 -9.95 16.76
N ASP A 345 6.98 -8.69 17.08
CA ASP A 345 7.60 -7.54 16.42
C ASP A 345 9.12 -7.63 16.58
N LYS A 346 9.83 -7.83 15.47
CA LYS A 346 11.29 -7.86 15.46
C LYS A 346 11.80 -6.43 15.36
N VAL A 347 12.25 -5.90 16.48
CA VAL A 347 12.72 -4.53 16.59
C VAL A 347 14.24 -4.52 16.56
N VAL A 348 14.80 -3.83 15.55
CA VAL A 348 16.25 -3.52 15.51
C VAL A 348 16.48 -2.08 15.92
N GLY A 349 17.61 -1.82 16.55
CA GLY A 349 18.02 -0.46 16.95
C GLY A 349 18.61 0.34 15.79
N SER A 350 19.15 1.52 16.10
CA SER A 350 19.98 2.30 15.17
C SER A 350 21.26 1.55 14.79
N LEU A 351 21.71 0.61 15.63
CA LEU A 351 22.81 -0.32 15.44
C LEU A 351 22.31 -1.75 15.62
N THR A 352 22.89 -2.68 14.85
CA THR A 352 22.62 -4.13 14.98
C THR A 352 23.84 -4.93 14.52
N LYS A 353 23.84 -6.24 14.83
CA LYS A 353 24.89 -7.16 14.40
C LYS A 353 24.43 -7.99 13.22
N VAL A 354 25.29 -8.10 12.21
CA VAL A 354 25.02 -8.83 10.97
C VAL A 354 26.06 -9.91 10.77
N ILE A 355 25.66 -11.11 10.45
CA ILE A 355 26.53 -12.18 9.99
C ILE A 355 26.29 -12.36 8.48
N ILE A 356 27.33 -12.18 7.67
CA ILE A 356 27.25 -12.44 6.23
C ILE A 356 27.85 -13.81 5.96
N LYS A 357 27.06 -14.70 5.35
CA LYS A 357 27.50 -16.07 5.02
C LYS A 357 28.72 -16.05 4.10
N HIS A 358 29.72 -16.86 4.42
CA HIS A 358 31.00 -16.95 3.71
C HIS A 358 31.85 -15.65 3.74
N PHE A 359 31.55 -14.78 4.69
CA PHE A 359 32.24 -13.49 4.82
C PHE A 359 32.77 -13.34 6.25
N ASN A 360 33.94 -12.77 6.43
CA ASN A 360 34.58 -12.51 7.74
C ASN A 360 34.51 -13.71 8.70
N ASN A 361 34.72 -14.95 8.19
CA ASN A 361 34.60 -16.21 8.94
C ASN A 361 33.22 -16.40 9.62
N GLU A 362 32.18 -15.73 9.12
CA GLU A 362 30.84 -15.69 9.71
C GLU A 362 30.81 -15.09 11.11
N GLU A 363 31.78 -14.25 11.45
CA GLU A 363 31.75 -13.46 12.69
C GLU A 363 30.76 -12.29 12.56
N PRO A 364 30.06 -11.93 13.65
CA PRO A 364 29.17 -10.76 13.65
C PRO A 364 29.91 -9.45 13.34
N ILE A 365 29.33 -8.64 12.46
CA ILE A 365 29.81 -7.33 12.07
C ILE A 365 28.78 -6.29 12.51
N GLU A 366 29.21 -5.23 13.16
CA GLU A 366 28.33 -4.13 13.49
C GLU A 366 27.85 -3.39 12.23
N ALA A 367 26.56 -3.14 12.16
CA ALA A 367 25.90 -2.49 11.04
C ALA A 367 25.00 -1.34 11.53
N ARG A 368 25.11 -0.20 10.85
CA ARG A 368 24.19 0.91 11.06
C ARG A 368 22.91 0.69 10.29
N VAL A 369 21.79 0.88 10.95
CA VAL A 369 20.47 0.86 10.34
C VAL A 369 20.13 2.25 9.80
N ASP A 370 19.85 2.32 8.49
CA ASP A 370 19.52 3.57 7.80
C ASP A 370 18.24 3.41 6.97
N THR A 371 17.13 3.84 7.53
CA THR A 371 15.81 3.82 6.85
C THR A 371 15.71 4.82 5.71
N GLY A 372 16.63 5.78 5.59
CA GLY A 372 16.76 6.70 4.46
C GLY A 372 17.41 6.08 3.23
N ALA A 373 18.29 5.09 3.41
CA ALA A 373 18.96 4.39 2.31
C ALA A 373 18.04 3.30 1.72
N ASN A 374 17.92 3.27 0.39
CA ASN A 374 17.13 2.23 -0.29
C ASN A 374 17.87 0.88 -0.33
N LEU A 375 19.17 0.89 -0.65
CA LEU A 375 20.02 -0.29 -0.80
C LEU A 375 21.02 -0.35 0.37
N SER A 376 21.24 -1.54 0.89
CA SER A 376 22.32 -1.78 1.86
C SER A 376 23.69 -1.65 1.20
N SER A 377 24.71 -1.30 1.99
CA SER A 377 26.09 -1.16 1.49
C SER A 377 27.09 -1.80 2.41
N ILE A 378 28.21 -2.24 1.82
CA ILE A 378 29.33 -2.83 2.53
C ILE A 378 30.63 -2.11 2.14
N HIS A 379 31.50 -1.91 3.12
CA HIS A 379 32.86 -1.39 2.89
C HIS A 379 33.68 -2.37 2.05
N GLY A 380 34.39 -1.85 1.08
CA GLY A 380 35.38 -2.60 0.30
C GLY A 380 36.44 -1.69 -0.27
N THR A 381 37.71 -2.12 -0.17
CA THR A 381 38.84 -1.46 -0.80
C THR A 381 39.34 -2.30 -1.98
N ASP A 382 40.22 -1.75 -2.80
CA ASP A 382 40.80 -2.43 -3.98
C ASP A 382 39.73 -3.04 -4.90
N ILE A 383 38.60 -2.34 -5.10
CA ILE A 383 37.47 -2.82 -5.88
C ILE A 383 37.89 -2.95 -7.35
N LYS A 384 37.69 -4.15 -7.91
CA LYS A 384 37.90 -4.46 -9.33
C LYS A 384 36.72 -5.20 -9.89
N THR A 385 36.14 -4.67 -10.94
CA THR A 385 34.98 -5.26 -11.65
C THR A 385 35.40 -5.77 -13.01
N THR A 386 34.72 -6.82 -13.45
CA THR A 386 34.68 -7.32 -14.83
C THR A 386 33.21 -7.41 -15.23
N ASP A 387 32.90 -7.79 -16.45
CA ASP A 387 31.50 -7.91 -16.93
C ASP A 387 30.62 -8.82 -16.05
N SER A 388 31.21 -9.79 -15.36
CA SER A 388 30.45 -10.78 -14.58
C SER A 388 30.91 -10.94 -13.12
N THR A 389 32.03 -10.33 -12.71
CA THR A 389 32.59 -10.53 -11.36
C THR A 389 33.11 -9.25 -10.74
N ILE A 390 33.04 -9.20 -9.42
CA ILE A 390 33.65 -8.18 -8.60
C ILE A 390 34.63 -8.81 -7.61
N GLN A 391 35.77 -8.16 -7.41
CA GLN A 391 36.74 -8.47 -6.35
C GLN A 391 36.96 -7.23 -5.51
N PHE A 392 36.99 -7.39 -4.20
CA PHE A 392 37.32 -6.33 -3.25
C PHE A 392 37.91 -6.90 -1.98
N THR A 393 38.56 -6.05 -1.20
CA THR A 393 39.15 -6.38 0.11
C THR A 393 38.22 -5.85 1.21
N PHE A 394 37.87 -6.71 2.18
CA PHE A 394 37.23 -6.34 3.42
C PHE A 394 38.10 -6.77 4.60
N GLY A 395 38.48 -5.84 5.44
CA GLY A 395 39.50 -6.06 6.47
C GLY A 395 40.82 -6.51 5.86
N LYS A 396 41.23 -7.75 6.13
CA LYS A 396 42.50 -8.33 5.59
C LYS A 396 42.25 -9.39 4.50
N THR A 397 40.99 -9.66 4.16
CA THR A 397 40.59 -10.75 3.28
C THR A 397 40.08 -10.22 1.96
N ARG A 398 40.54 -10.84 0.86
CA ARG A 398 40.08 -10.53 -0.48
C ARG A 398 38.96 -11.47 -0.89
N TYR A 399 37.84 -10.90 -1.32
CA TYR A 399 36.66 -11.63 -1.74
C TYR A 399 36.40 -11.50 -3.23
N LYS A 400 35.75 -12.50 -3.81
CA LYS A 400 35.28 -12.51 -5.20
C LYS A 400 33.82 -12.95 -5.23
N PHE A 401 32.97 -12.13 -5.85
CA PHE A 401 31.53 -12.39 -6.00
C PHE A 401 31.12 -12.26 -7.48
N HIS A 402 29.94 -12.75 -7.80
CA HIS A 402 29.27 -12.42 -9.04
C HIS A 402 28.78 -10.97 -8.99
N LEU A 403 29.05 -10.21 -10.06
CA LEU A 403 28.53 -8.86 -10.23
C LEU A 403 27.08 -8.95 -10.70
N VAL A 404 26.14 -8.47 -9.89
CA VAL A 404 24.71 -8.51 -10.25
C VAL A 404 24.37 -7.38 -11.22
N ARG A 405 24.84 -6.17 -10.92
CA ARG A 405 24.65 -4.94 -11.69
C ARG A 405 25.45 -3.80 -11.08
N ASP A 406 25.54 -2.69 -11.77
CA ASP A 406 25.94 -1.42 -11.19
C ASP A 406 24.70 -0.63 -10.75
N ALA A 407 24.73 -0.04 -9.56
CA ALA A 407 23.67 0.79 -9.03
C ALA A 407 24.10 2.26 -9.04
N LYS A 408 23.26 3.13 -9.59
CA LYS A 408 23.45 4.59 -9.49
C LYS A 408 22.92 5.06 -8.15
N ILE A 409 23.82 5.49 -7.26
CA ILE A 409 23.48 5.95 -5.92
C ILE A 409 23.77 7.45 -5.84
N LYS A 410 22.71 8.22 -5.58
CA LYS A 410 22.81 9.66 -5.36
C LYS A 410 22.98 9.91 -3.87
N GLN A 411 24.07 10.52 -3.47
CA GLN A 411 24.27 10.99 -2.10
C GLN A 411 23.75 12.43 -1.96
N SER A 412 23.20 12.75 -0.79
CA SER A 412 22.63 14.09 -0.50
C SER A 412 23.67 15.24 -0.56
N SER A 413 24.97 14.91 -0.56
CA SER A 413 26.07 15.87 -0.52
C SER A 413 26.83 16.02 -1.85
N ILE A 414 26.50 15.22 -2.88
CA ILE A 414 27.25 15.20 -4.16
C ILE A 414 26.26 15.37 -5.32
N SER A 415 26.59 16.27 -6.27
CA SER A 415 25.72 16.58 -7.43
C SER A 415 25.61 15.43 -8.43
N ASP A 416 26.59 14.54 -8.51
CA ASP A 416 26.65 13.45 -9.46
C ASP A 416 26.35 12.09 -8.79
N ALA A 417 25.59 11.23 -9.48
CA ALA A 417 25.29 9.89 -9.02
C ALA A 417 26.53 9.01 -9.15
N GLU A 418 26.96 8.39 -8.05
CA GLU A 418 28.04 7.42 -8.02
C GLU A 418 27.54 6.05 -8.50
N GLU A 419 28.27 5.41 -9.44
CA GLU A 419 27.98 4.03 -9.85
C GLU A 419 28.72 3.07 -8.90
N ARG A 420 27.96 2.18 -8.24
CA ARG A 420 28.48 1.21 -7.28
C ARG A 420 28.13 -0.21 -7.71
N PRO A 421 29.10 -1.13 -7.75
CA PRO A 421 28.82 -2.52 -8.04
C PRO A 421 28.01 -3.17 -6.94
N VAL A 422 27.06 -4.05 -7.32
CA VAL A 422 26.15 -4.75 -6.43
C VAL A 422 26.42 -6.24 -6.44
N ILE A 423 26.49 -6.83 -5.25
CA ILE A 423 26.60 -8.28 -5.01
C ILE A 423 25.36 -8.81 -4.33
N ARG A 424 25.16 -10.14 -4.36
CA ARG A 424 24.15 -10.84 -3.53
C ARG A 424 24.84 -11.72 -2.51
N VAL A 425 24.36 -11.63 -1.27
CA VAL A 425 24.84 -12.43 -0.15
C VAL A 425 23.68 -12.96 0.69
N ASP A 426 23.90 -14.05 1.40
CA ASP A 426 23.01 -14.49 2.47
C ASP A 426 23.52 -13.89 3.77
N MET A 427 22.62 -13.33 4.59
CA MET A 427 22.97 -12.73 5.87
C MET A 427 22.00 -13.10 6.98
N VAL A 428 22.49 -13.04 8.22
CA VAL A 428 21.66 -13.22 9.41
C VAL A 428 21.65 -11.88 10.16
N ILE A 429 20.47 -11.39 10.47
CA ILE A 429 20.24 -10.19 11.27
C ILE A 429 19.29 -10.60 12.40
N ASP A 430 19.72 -10.41 13.64
CA ASP A 430 18.91 -10.74 14.83
C ASP A 430 18.30 -12.16 14.78
N GLY A 431 19.10 -13.14 14.38
CA GLY A 431 18.68 -14.54 14.24
C GLY A 431 17.89 -14.89 12.99
N ILE A 432 17.48 -13.90 12.18
CA ILE A 432 16.76 -14.12 10.92
C ILE A 432 17.73 -14.27 9.76
N THR A 433 17.60 -15.36 9.02
CA THR A 433 18.39 -15.56 7.79
C THR A 433 17.66 -14.96 6.59
N LEU A 434 18.29 -13.95 5.98
CA LEU A 434 17.87 -13.36 4.72
C LEU A 434 18.74 -13.90 3.59
N ARG A 435 18.13 -14.37 2.50
CA ARG A 435 18.86 -14.91 1.34
C ARG A 435 18.87 -13.91 0.19
N ASN A 436 19.94 -13.96 -0.61
CA ASN A 436 20.08 -13.13 -1.82
C ASN A 436 19.95 -11.62 -1.58
N VAL A 437 20.39 -11.13 -0.43
CA VAL A 437 20.35 -9.70 -0.12
C VAL A 437 21.31 -8.93 -1.01
N GLU A 438 20.84 -7.88 -1.66
CA GLU A 438 21.67 -7.01 -2.50
C GLU A 438 22.44 -6.00 -1.64
N LEU A 439 23.77 -5.99 -1.79
CA LEU A 439 24.69 -5.04 -1.16
C LEU A 439 25.46 -4.28 -2.24
N SER A 440 25.47 -2.97 -2.18
CA SER A 440 26.45 -2.18 -2.95
C SER A 440 27.79 -2.20 -2.25
N VAL A 441 28.85 -2.39 -3.03
CA VAL A 441 30.24 -2.35 -2.52
C VAL A 441 30.83 -0.97 -2.80
N THR A 442 31.32 -0.31 -1.76
CA THR A 442 31.92 1.03 -1.89
C THR A 442 32.96 1.23 -0.79
N ASP A 443 33.89 2.16 -1.02
CA ASP A 443 34.81 2.58 0.01
C ASP A 443 34.08 3.40 1.08
N ARG A 444 34.12 2.92 2.32
CA ARG A 444 33.53 3.54 3.50
C ARG A 444 34.54 3.83 4.59
N GLU A 445 35.83 3.95 4.22
CA GLU A 445 36.91 4.17 5.19
C GLU A 445 36.72 5.40 6.09
N HIS A 446 35.93 6.38 5.60
CA HIS A 446 35.57 7.59 6.35
C HIS A 446 34.30 7.48 7.14
N MET A 447 33.67 6.31 7.15
CA MET A 447 32.39 6.05 7.85
C MET A 447 32.66 5.19 9.09
N GLU A 448 31.93 5.45 10.16
CA GLU A 448 32.06 4.75 11.44
C GLU A 448 31.76 3.25 11.34
N TYR A 449 30.80 2.86 10.46
CA TYR A 449 30.37 1.49 10.30
C TYR A 449 30.64 0.93 8.90
N ASN A 450 31.17 -0.29 8.86
CA ASN A 450 31.52 -0.99 7.62
C ASN A 450 30.30 -1.49 6.84
N ILE A 451 29.15 -1.65 7.50
CA ILE A 451 27.89 -2.09 6.89
C ILE A 451 26.80 -1.08 7.20
N LEU A 452 25.99 -0.78 6.19
CA LEU A 452 24.77 -0.02 6.33
C LEU A 452 23.60 -0.87 5.84
N LEU A 453 22.55 -1.02 6.66
CA LEU A 453 21.34 -1.73 6.32
C LEU A 453 20.27 -0.76 5.80
N GLY A 454 19.94 -0.86 4.52
CA GLY A 454 18.91 -0.04 3.87
C GLY A 454 17.52 -0.67 3.94
N ARG A 455 16.52 0.11 3.56
CA ARG A 455 15.09 -0.24 3.62
C ARG A 455 14.74 -1.57 2.98
N LYS A 456 15.32 -1.91 1.82
CA LYS A 456 15.04 -3.19 1.14
C LYS A 456 15.39 -4.40 2.02
N THR A 457 16.52 -4.36 2.70
CA THR A 457 16.96 -5.44 3.60
C THR A 457 16.09 -5.48 4.86
N LEU A 458 15.79 -4.32 5.44
CA LEU A 458 14.95 -4.22 6.64
C LEU A 458 13.54 -4.73 6.37
N SER A 459 12.93 -4.31 5.26
CA SER A 459 11.60 -4.77 4.83
C SER A 459 11.57 -6.28 4.53
N ALA A 460 12.62 -6.81 3.85
CA ALA A 460 12.70 -8.24 3.56
C ALA A 460 12.77 -9.11 4.81
N GLY A 461 13.29 -8.57 5.92
CA GLY A 461 13.34 -9.25 7.23
C GLY A 461 12.13 -8.99 8.12
N GLY A 462 11.23 -8.09 7.71
CA GLY A 462 10.09 -7.67 8.53
C GLY A 462 10.51 -6.92 9.79
N PHE A 463 11.65 -6.18 9.75
CA PHE A 463 12.15 -5.47 10.91
C PHE A 463 11.46 -4.13 11.13
N LEU A 464 11.04 -3.88 12.36
CA LEU A 464 10.71 -2.55 12.87
C LEU A 464 11.99 -1.88 13.39
N VAL A 465 12.17 -0.60 13.11
CA VAL A 465 13.35 0.14 13.56
C VAL A 465 12.96 1.06 14.72
N ASN A 466 13.57 0.82 15.88
CA ASN A 466 13.50 1.73 17.01
C ASN A 466 14.80 2.56 17.06
N PRO A 467 14.79 3.85 16.67
CA PRO A 467 16.00 4.66 16.64
C PRO A 467 16.63 4.88 18.01
N ALA A 468 15.88 4.72 19.09
CA ALA A 468 16.38 4.89 20.47
C ALA A 468 17.06 3.63 21.01
N ALA A 469 16.79 2.45 20.45
CA ALA A 469 17.48 1.22 20.83
C ALA A 469 18.90 1.23 20.23
N GLY A 470 19.91 1.07 21.02
CA GLY A 470 21.34 1.16 20.63
C GLY A 470 22.02 2.44 21.13
N ILE A 471 21.28 3.52 21.38
CA ILE A 471 21.84 4.70 22.08
C ILE A 471 21.85 4.45 23.59
N LEU A 472 20.87 3.71 24.10
CA LEU A 472 20.78 3.39 25.53
C LEU A 472 21.84 2.41 26.02
N ASP A 473 22.42 1.58 25.14
CA ASP A 473 23.46 0.63 25.51
C ASP A 473 24.85 1.29 25.59
N THR A 474 25.10 2.35 24.83
CA THR A 474 26.36 3.13 24.91
C THR A 474 26.43 4.02 26.14
N GLU A 475 25.27 4.59 26.58
CA GLU A 475 25.24 5.39 27.81
C GLU A 475 25.35 4.54 29.07
N LYS A 476 24.99 3.25 29.04
CA LYS A 476 25.16 2.33 30.17
C LYS A 476 26.60 1.82 30.35
N GLU A 477 27.35 1.69 29.27
CA GLU A 477 28.78 1.32 29.34
C GLU A 477 29.65 2.47 29.85
N GLU A 478 29.27 3.75 29.61
CA GLU A 478 29.97 4.92 30.15
C GLU A 478 29.63 5.18 31.63
N GLU A 479 28.43 4.80 32.13
CA GLU A 479 28.09 4.92 33.56
C GLU A 479 28.68 3.82 34.43
N GLU A 480 29.06 2.64 33.90
CA GLU A 480 29.71 1.58 34.67
C GLU A 480 31.25 1.81 34.84
N GLU A 481 31.88 2.72 34.10
CA GLU A 481 33.31 3.06 34.25
C GLU A 481 33.56 4.21 35.24
N GLU A 482 32.55 4.91 35.75
CA GLU A 482 32.71 5.96 36.76
C GLU A 482 32.10 5.58 38.15
N GLU A 483 32.51 4.43 38.76
CA GLU A 483 32.38 4.26 40.20
C GLU A 483 33.57 4.86 40.92
N PRO A 484 33.43 5.92 41.74
CA PRO A 484 34.52 6.46 42.52
C PRO A 484 34.84 5.53 43.71
N ALA A 485 36.12 5.27 43.84
CA ALA A 485 36.73 4.50 44.94
C ALA A 485 36.13 4.91 46.31
N SER A 486 35.71 3.92 47.05
CA SER A 486 35.24 4.02 48.44
C SER A 486 36.32 4.59 49.36
N ASP A 487 36.10 5.77 49.92
CA ASP A 487 36.81 6.23 51.09
C ASP A 487 36.28 5.55 52.36
N GLU A 488 37.13 4.76 52.98
CA GLU A 488 36.92 4.22 54.33
C GLU A 488 36.91 5.35 55.38
N PRO A 489 35.98 5.34 56.40
CA PRO A 489 36.02 6.29 57.47
C PRO A 489 37.03 5.85 58.53
N SER A 490 38.14 6.59 58.69
CA SER A 490 39.04 6.47 59.85
C SER A 490 38.35 6.95 61.09
N SER A 491 38.19 6.05 62.05
CA SER A 491 37.87 6.28 63.44
C SER A 491 38.97 7.10 64.15
N THR A 492 38.62 8.22 64.75
CA THR A 492 39.34 8.66 65.94
C THR A 492 38.44 9.32 66.96
N THR A 493 38.50 8.78 68.10
CA THR A 493 37.89 9.07 69.37
C THR A 493 38.44 10.38 70.01
N ASN A 494 37.57 10.98 70.83
CA ASN A 494 37.83 11.64 72.16
C ASN A 494 38.27 13.11 72.21
N LYS A 495 37.55 13.85 72.92
CA LYS A 495 37.51 14.27 74.32
C LYS A 495 37.18 15.75 74.43
N GLU A 496 36.12 16.05 75.21
CA GLU A 496 36.00 16.85 76.43
C GLU A 496 36.60 18.25 76.50
N GLU A 497 35.71 19.12 77.06
CA GLU A 497 35.95 20.30 77.89
C GLU A 497 35.94 21.65 77.12
N GLU A 498 35.01 22.46 77.36
CA GLU A 498 34.34 23.26 78.39
C GLU A 498 33.11 23.98 77.86
#